data_56c656357705766409a18e39439b5abf
#
_entry.id   56c656357705766409a18e39439b5abf
#
_cell.length_a   1.000
_cell.length_b   1.000
_cell.length_c   1.000
_cell.angle_alpha   90.00
_cell.angle_beta   90.00
_cell.angle_gamma   90.00
#
_symmetry.space_group_name_H-M   'P 1'
#
loop_
_entity.id
_entity.type
_entity.pdbx_description
1 polymer ?
#
loop_
_entity_poly.entity_id
_entity_poly.type
_entity_poly.pdbx_seq_one_letter_code
_entity_poly.pdbx_strand_id
1 'polypeptide(L)'
;GLIGQNGAGKSTLFKLINKEIELDSGDIIMSPSSVLGIVRQDLQDDETSLLDVVLNADTERKMLLEEAEIATDANRISEIYTRLSDIHAYEAPSKASIILSGLGFSIEDQGKPISNFSGGWKMRVALAAALFCEPDLLLLDEPTNHLDFEAIIWLEDYLVKYPKTYILISHDRDTLNKTVNHIIHLDQLKLTLYKGNYDQFEEAHAQKRMGHQALFEKQQAHKKKMMDFVNRFGAKASKAKQSQSRLKALERMDMVDALITERSTTFKFPEPEDIPSPIITIDKADVGYETDKPVLENINIGISSDSRIALL
;
A
#
# COMPACT_ATOMS: atom_id res chain seq x y z
N GLY A 1 -8.06 3.41 0.50
CA GLY A 1 -7.11 2.42 -0.03
C GLY A 1 -6.90 2.60 -1.53
N LEU A 2 -5.70 2.39 -2.00
CA LEU A 2 -5.36 2.34 -3.43
C LEU A 2 -5.01 0.90 -3.80
N ILE A 3 -5.81 0.29 -4.65
CA ILE A 3 -5.66 -1.10 -5.06
C ILE A 3 -5.57 -1.24 -6.59
N GLY A 4 -5.02 -2.34 -7.06
CA GLY A 4 -4.83 -2.68 -8.46
C GLY A 4 -3.79 -3.78 -8.62
N GLN A 5 -3.68 -4.36 -9.80
CA GLN A 5 -2.70 -5.41 -10.10
C GLN A 5 -1.25 -4.95 -9.85
N ASN A 6 -0.35 -5.91 -9.63
CA ASN A 6 1.07 -5.60 -9.59
C ASN A 6 1.52 -5.05 -10.95
N GLY A 7 2.29 -3.96 -10.92
CA GLY A 7 2.70 -3.25 -12.13
C GLY A 7 1.64 -2.33 -12.75
N ALA A 8 0.44 -2.21 -12.18
CA ALA A 8 -0.60 -1.32 -12.70
C ALA A 8 -0.25 0.18 -12.63
N GLY A 9 0.75 0.55 -11.80
CA GLY A 9 1.19 1.94 -11.65
C GLY A 9 0.82 2.58 -10.31
N LYS A 10 0.50 1.80 -9.27
CA LYS A 10 0.16 2.34 -7.92
C LYS A 10 1.28 3.21 -7.36
N SER A 11 2.49 2.68 -7.25
CA SER A 11 3.67 3.43 -6.76
C SER A 11 4.08 4.56 -7.72
N THR A 12 3.82 4.41 -9.04
CA THR A 12 4.01 5.50 -10.01
C THR A 12 3.07 6.67 -9.71
N LEU A 13 1.82 6.41 -9.35
CA LEU A 13 0.89 7.46 -8.92
C LEU A 13 1.42 8.20 -7.68
N PHE A 14 1.99 7.49 -6.70
CA PHE A 14 2.61 8.13 -5.54
C PHE A 14 3.79 9.02 -5.93
N LYS A 15 4.66 8.56 -6.83
CA LYS A 15 5.78 9.36 -7.35
C LYS A 15 5.29 10.61 -8.09
N LEU A 16 4.19 10.52 -8.85
CA LEU A 16 3.56 11.67 -9.51
C LEU A 16 3.03 12.68 -8.48
N ILE A 17 2.30 12.22 -7.44
CA ILE A 17 1.78 13.08 -6.37
C ILE A 17 2.94 13.76 -5.63
N ASN A 18 4.04 13.02 -5.40
CA ASN A 18 5.25 13.52 -4.74
C ASN A 18 6.14 14.39 -5.65
N LYS A 19 5.75 14.58 -6.93
CA LYS A 19 6.52 15.34 -7.93
C LYS A 19 7.93 14.80 -8.21
N GLU A 20 8.14 13.51 -7.99
CA GLU A 20 9.39 12.82 -8.35
C GLU A 20 9.49 12.53 -9.85
N ILE A 21 8.35 12.44 -10.53
CA ILE A 21 8.24 12.27 -11.97
C ILE A 21 7.26 13.31 -12.52
N GLU A 22 7.52 13.74 -13.76
CA GLU A 22 6.68 14.71 -14.46
C GLU A 22 5.47 14.03 -15.11
N LEU A 23 4.40 14.80 -15.30
CA LEU A 23 3.20 14.39 -16.03
C LEU A 23 3.43 14.54 -17.52
N ASP A 24 3.04 13.57 -18.34
CA ASP A 24 2.99 13.70 -19.80
C ASP A 24 1.88 14.66 -20.24
N SER A 25 0.78 14.72 -19.50
CA SER A 25 -0.36 15.61 -19.76
C SER A 25 -1.27 15.74 -18.55
N GLY A 26 -2.03 16.82 -18.47
CA GLY A 26 -2.92 17.12 -17.36
C GLY A 26 -2.23 17.81 -16.19
N ASP A 27 -2.96 17.98 -15.07
CA ASP A 27 -2.48 18.72 -13.91
C ASP A 27 -2.81 17.98 -12.62
N ILE A 28 -1.90 18.03 -11.64
CA ILE A 28 -2.17 17.66 -10.24
C ILE A 28 -2.31 18.95 -9.44
N ILE A 29 -3.51 19.21 -8.96
CA ILE A 29 -3.80 20.41 -8.17
C ILE A 29 -3.85 20.03 -6.70
N MET A 30 -2.92 20.59 -5.91
CA MET A 30 -2.89 20.50 -4.44
C MET A 30 -2.97 21.89 -3.86
N SER A 31 -3.57 22.03 -2.68
CA SER A 31 -3.52 23.32 -1.96
C SER A 31 -2.07 23.70 -1.65
N PRO A 32 -1.63 24.94 -1.91
CA PRO A 32 -0.26 25.36 -1.64
C PRO A 32 0.17 25.22 -0.17
N SER A 33 -0.78 25.23 0.75
CA SER A 33 -0.55 25.08 2.20
C SER A 33 -0.57 23.63 2.68
N SER A 34 -0.91 22.66 1.80
CA SER A 34 -0.99 21.25 2.21
C SER A 34 0.39 20.63 2.34
N VAL A 35 0.61 19.99 3.47
CA VAL A 35 1.83 19.22 3.75
C VAL A 35 1.64 17.78 3.27
N LEU A 36 2.53 17.33 2.39
CA LEU A 36 2.57 15.95 1.89
C LEU A 36 3.61 15.16 2.68
N GLY A 37 3.23 14.00 3.19
CA GLY A 37 4.11 13.03 3.84
C GLY A 37 4.20 11.73 3.05
N ILE A 38 5.42 11.24 2.94
CA ILE A 38 5.71 9.92 2.35
C ILE A 38 6.78 9.23 3.18
N VAL A 39 6.70 7.92 3.28
CA VAL A 39 7.75 7.13 3.93
C VAL A 39 8.97 7.09 3.02
N ARG A 40 10.06 7.74 3.44
CA ARG A 40 11.33 7.77 2.69
C ARG A 40 12.20 6.60 3.10
N GLN A 41 12.75 5.91 2.11
CA GLN A 41 13.68 4.79 2.35
C GLN A 41 15.12 5.25 2.60
N ASP A 42 15.45 6.48 2.23
CA ASP A 42 16.81 7.03 2.30
C ASP A 42 17.04 7.75 3.64
N LEU A 43 17.00 7.02 4.75
CA LEU A 43 17.48 7.54 6.03
C LEU A 43 19.00 7.50 6.01
N GLN A 44 19.64 8.62 6.38
CA GLN A 44 21.10 8.68 6.52
C GLN A 44 21.54 7.70 7.60
N ASP A 45 22.53 6.89 7.27
CA ASP A 45 23.12 5.90 8.17
C ASP A 45 24.19 6.58 9.02
N ASP A 46 23.76 7.29 10.05
CA ASP A 46 24.60 8.10 10.92
C ASP A 46 24.46 7.72 12.40
N GLU A 47 25.15 8.44 13.26
CA GLU A 47 25.17 8.24 14.71
C GLU A 47 23.96 8.90 15.42
N THR A 48 22.98 9.40 14.69
CA THR A 48 21.78 10.04 15.26
C THR A 48 20.89 8.99 15.93
N SER A 49 20.39 9.29 17.13
CA SER A 49 19.46 8.39 17.84
C SER A 49 18.14 8.24 17.10
N LEU A 50 17.45 7.09 17.26
CA LEU A 50 16.16 6.88 16.61
C LEU A 50 15.14 7.97 16.98
N LEU A 51 15.15 8.38 18.25
CA LEU A 51 14.26 9.44 18.73
C LEU A 51 14.55 10.76 18.01
N ASP A 52 15.82 11.14 17.87
CA ASP A 52 16.22 12.37 17.20
C ASP A 52 15.93 12.32 15.69
N VAL A 53 16.10 11.17 15.05
CA VAL A 53 15.69 10.99 13.63
C VAL A 53 14.22 11.32 13.44
N VAL A 54 13.34 10.81 14.31
CA VAL A 54 11.90 11.08 14.24
C VAL A 54 11.60 12.56 14.55
N LEU A 55 12.23 13.14 15.59
CA LEU A 55 12.04 14.54 15.96
C LEU A 55 12.52 15.51 14.89
N ASN A 56 13.62 15.20 14.20
CA ASN A 56 14.20 16.02 13.13
C ASN A 56 13.37 15.98 11.82
N ALA A 57 12.42 15.05 11.70
CA ALA A 57 11.50 15.01 10.57
C ALA A 57 10.54 16.21 10.56
N ASP A 58 10.21 16.76 11.74
CA ASP A 58 9.52 18.05 11.86
C ASP A 58 10.51 19.21 11.69
N THR A 59 10.66 19.63 10.46
CA THR A 59 11.61 20.68 10.06
C THR A 59 11.24 22.04 10.66
N GLU A 60 9.95 22.36 10.81
CA GLU A 60 9.52 23.63 11.43
C GLU A 60 9.95 23.67 12.90
N ARG A 61 9.66 22.62 13.65
CA ARG A 61 10.08 22.50 15.05
C ARG A 61 11.60 22.61 15.19
N LYS A 62 12.37 21.90 14.35
CA LYS A 62 13.82 21.91 14.36
C LYS A 62 14.37 23.33 14.14
N MET A 63 13.92 23.98 13.07
CA MET A 63 14.38 25.35 12.74
C MET A 63 14.04 26.35 13.84
N LEU A 64 12.85 26.28 14.44
CA LEU A 64 12.46 27.18 15.53
C LEU A 64 13.31 26.96 16.79
N LEU A 65 13.66 25.74 17.13
CA LEU A 65 14.54 25.44 18.26
C LEU A 65 15.96 25.94 18.02
N GLU A 66 16.51 25.71 16.82
CA GLU A 66 17.84 26.22 16.43
C GLU A 66 17.86 27.77 16.44
N GLU A 67 16.81 28.41 15.93
CA GLU A 67 16.69 29.87 15.94
C GLU A 67 16.57 30.42 17.36
N ALA A 68 15.85 29.72 18.26
CA ALA A 68 15.69 30.16 19.65
C ALA A 68 17.03 30.25 20.41
N GLU A 69 18.02 29.37 20.04
CA GLU A 69 19.34 29.39 20.70
C GLU A 69 20.20 30.60 20.32
N ILE A 70 19.99 31.17 19.13
CA ILE A 70 20.82 32.25 18.58
C ILE A 70 20.10 33.60 18.53
N ALA A 71 18.77 33.65 18.69
CA ALA A 71 18.00 34.84 18.63
C ALA A 71 18.34 35.80 19.78
N THR A 72 18.51 37.09 19.46
CA THR A 72 18.80 38.15 20.42
C THR A 72 17.71 39.21 20.53
N ASP A 73 16.81 39.28 19.51
CA ASP A 73 15.68 40.17 19.52
C ASP A 73 14.53 39.63 20.39
N ALA A 74 14.11 40.42 21.40
CA ALA A 74 13.06 40.02 22.34
C ALA A 74 11.71 39.73 21.68
N ASN A 75 11.34 40.49 20.62
CA ASN A 75 10.09 40.25 19.90
C ASN A 75 10.15 38.92 19.13
N ARG A 76 11.27 38.69 18.44
CA ARG A 76 11.46 37.46 17.71
C ARG A 76 11.49 36.24 18.63
N ILE A 77 12.15 36.33 19.79
CA ILE A 77 12.15 35.28 20.81
C ILE A 77 10.72 34.95 21.26
N SER A 78 9.92 35.97 21.52
CA SER A 78 8.50 35.78 21.91
C SER A 78 7.68 35.08 20.82
N GLU A 79 7.87 35.46 19.55
CA GLU A 79 7.21 34.84 18.41
C GLU A 79 7.59 33.35 18.29
N ILE A 80 8.89 33.03 18.43
CA ILE A 80 9.40 31.65 18.34
C ILE A 80 8.76 30.79 19.45
N TYR A 81 8.79 31.25 20.71
CA TYR A 81 8.21 30.45 21.80
C TYR A 81 6.69 30.34 21.70
N THR A 82 6.00 31.35 21.20
CA THR A 82 4.57 31.26 20.90
C THR A 82 4.31 30.20 19.87
N ARG A 83 5.07 30.21 18.76
CA ARG A 83 4.92 29.21 17.69
C ARG A 83 5.27 27.81 18.15
N LEU A 84 6.34 27.63 18.94
CA LEU A 84 6.70 26.34 19.53
C LEU A 84 5.58 25.79 20.44
N SER A 85 4.89 26.68 21.17
CA SER A 85 3.73 26.31 21.98
C SER A 85 2.55 25.88 21.11
N ASP A 86 2.25 26.63 20.03
CA ASP A 86 1.15 26.35 19.11
C ASP A 86 1.29 25.00 18.40
N ILE A 87 2.53 24.61 18.04
CA ILE A 87 2.84 23.32 17.42
C ILE A 87 3.10 22.19 18.42
N HIS A 88 2.84 22.42 19.71
CA HIS A 88 3.07 21.43 20.77
C HIS A 88 4.50 20.87 20.81
N ALA A 89 5.52 21.70 20.50
CA ALA A 89 6.91 21.29 20.36
C ALA A 89 7.50 20.61 21.61
N TYR A 90 6.99 20.93 22.80
CA TYR A 90 7.45 20.37 24.07
C TYR A 90 6.90 18.95 24.33
N GLU A 91 5.77 18.59 23.73
CA GLU A 91 5.19 17.26 23.81
C GLU A 91 5.77 16.31 22.76
N ALA A 92 6.46 16.85 21.76
CA ALA A 92 7.00 16.12 20.62
C ALA A 92 7.88 14.91 21.01
N PRO A 93 8.80 14.97 22.00
CA PRO A 93 9.60 13.81 22.39
C PRO A 93 8.73 12.65 22.92
N SER A 94 7.71 12.96 23.71
CA SER A 94 6.78 11.96 24.23
C SER A 94 5.96 11.32 23.10
N LYS A 95 5.45 12.12 22.16
CA LYS A 95 4.70 11.65 20.98
C LYS A 95 5.57 10.75 20.10
N ALA A 96 6.80 11.17 19.80
CA ALA A 96 7.74 10.39 19.00
C ALA A 96 8.08 9.05 19.67
N SER A 97 8.31 9.06 20.99
CA SER A 97 8.57 7.84 21.77
C SER A 97 7.39 6.86 21.76
N ILE A 98 6.16 7.35 21.86
CA ILE A 98 4.94 6.53 21.77
C ILE A 98 4.84 5.86 20.38
N ILE A 99 5.09 6.60 19.32
CA ILE A 99 5.05 6.07 17.95
C ILE A 99 6.14 5.00 17.74
N LEU A 100 7.37 5.28 18.17
CA LEU A 100 8.47 4.31 18.11
C LEU A 100 8.16 3.04 18.91
N SER A 101 7.62 3.19 20.14
CA SER A 101 7.22 2.04 20.96
C SER A 101 6.13 1.20 20.29
N GLY A 102 5.15 1.85 19.66
CA GLY A 102 4.10 1.17 18.90
C GLY A 102 4.61 0.41 17.68
N LEU A 103 5.73 0.83 17.11
CA LEU A 103 6.40 0.15 16.00
C LEU A 103 7.47 -0.86 16.45
N GLY A 104 7.50 -1.21 17.76
CA GLY A 104 8.30 -2.28 18.31
C GLY A 104 9.66 -1.88 18.88
N PHE A 105 9.97 -0.58 18.98
CA PHE A 105 11.23 -0.12 19.60
C PHE A 105 11.09 0.03 21.11
N SER A 106 11.96 -0.62 21.88
CA SER A 106 12.06 -0.38 23.31
C SER A 106 12.55 1.04 23.60
N ILE A 107 12.27 1.55 24.80
CA ILE A 107 12.77 2.87 25.22
C ILE A 107 14.32 2.93 25.16
N GLU A 108 14.99 1.82 25.46
CA GLU A 108 16.43 1.72 25.36
C GLU A 108 16.92 1.82 23.90
N ASP A 109 16.21 1.19 22.96
CA ASP A 109 16.56 1.24 21.53
C ASP A 109 16.38 2.62 20.93
N GLN A 110 15.43 3.41 21.43
CA GLN A 110 15.17 4.78 20.95
C GLN A 110 16.34 5.73 21.13
N GLY A 111 17.22 5.45 22.11
CA GLY A 111 18.47 6.19 22.34
C GLY A 111 19.67 5.71 21.53
N LYS A 112 19.56 4.57 20.82
CA LYS A 112 20.66 4.00 20.04
C LYS A 112 20.78 4.66 18.67
N PRO A 113 22.00 4.73 18.09
CA PRO A 113 22.20 5.21 16.73
C PRO A 113 21.45 4.39 15.68
N ILE A 114 20.93 5.05 14.65
CA ILE A 114 20.21 4.39 13.55
C ILE A 114 21.11 3.43 12.77
N SER A 115 22.42 3.68 12.75
CA SER A 115 23.44 2.80 12.14
C SER A 115 23.42 1.37 12.70
N ASN A 116 23.01 1.19 13.95
CA ASN A 116 22.95 -0.11 14.62
C ASN A 116 21.80 -1.02 14.16
N PHE A 117 20.91 -0.51 13.31
CA PHE A 117 19.68 -1.23 12.94
C PHE A 117 19.72 -1.73 11.50
N SER A 118 19.06 -2.87 11.26
CA SER A 118 18.91 -3.44 9.92
C SER A 118 17.98 -2.58 9.04
N GLY A 119 18.02 -2.79 7.71
CA GLY A 119 17.18 -2.05 6.76
C GLY A 119 15.68 -2.09 7.08
N GLY A 120 15.15 -3.23 7.54
CA GLY A 120 13.76 -3.36 7.95
C GLY A 120 13.40 -2.49 9.16
N TRP A 121 14.30 -2.42 10.15
CA TRP A 121 14.14 -1.54 11.30
C TRP A 121 14.26 -0.06 10.92
N LYS A 122 15.17 0.30 10.02
CA LYS A 122 15.27 1.67 9.48
C LYS A 122 13.98 2.09 8.76
N MET A 123 13.32 1.16 8.05
CA MET A 123 11.99 1.42 7.45
C MET A 123 10.93 1.71 8.50
N ARG A 124 10.94 1.03 9.66
CA ARG A 124 10.02 1.34 10.77
C ARG A 124 10.28 2.74 11.34
N VAL A 125 11.55 3.18 11.43
CA VAL A 125 11.89 4.55 11.86
C VAL A 125 11.40 5.58 10.83
N ALA A 126 11.55 5.29 9.52
CA ALA A 126 11.04 6.15 8.46
C ALA A 126 9.50 6.28 8.52
N LEU A 127 8.82 5.18 8.81
CA LEU A 127 7.38 5.18 9.05
C LEU A 127 7.04 6.02 10.30
N ALA A 128 7.77 5.84 11.41
CA ALA A 128 7.57 6.64 12.62
C ALA A 128 7.70 8.14 12.34
N ALA A 129 8.72 8.55 11.58
CA ALA A 129 8.94 9.93 11.19
C ALA A 129 7.79 10.51 10.36
N ALA A 130 7.28 9.73 9.39
CA ALA A 130 6.15 10.15 8.57
C ALA A 130 4.84 10.28 9.38
N LEU A 131 4.59 9.36 10.32
CA LEU A 131 3.43 9.41 11.21
C LEU A 131 3.53 10.56 12.21
N PHE A 132 4.72 10.83 12.74
CA PHE A 132 4.98 11.88 13.72
C PHE A 132 4.66 13.28 13.19
N CYS A 133 5.01 13.55 11.92
CA CYS A 133 4.77 14.84 11.26
C CYS A 133 3.29 15.14 11.01
N GLU A 134 2.40 14.15 11.06
CA GLU A 134 0.97 14.29 10.77
C GLU A 134 0.68 15.16 9.54
N PRO A 135 1.18 14.81 8.34
CA PRO A 135 0.95 15.58 7.13
C PRO A 135 -0.54 15.63 6.75
N ASP A 136 -0.96 16.64 5.95
CA ASP A 136 -2.35 16.76 5.50
C ASP A 136 -2.75 15.63 4.52
N LEU A 137 -1.77 15.14 3.76
CA LEU A 137 -1.90 13.93 2.94
C LEU A 137 -0.71 13.01 3.20
N LEU A 138 -0.97 11.83 3.78
CA LEU A 138 0.02 10.81 4.04
C LEU A 138 -0.07 9.70 3.00
N LEU A 139 1.04 9.39 2.34
CA LEU A 139 1.14 8.30 1.36
C LEU A 139 1.90 7.12 1.97
N LEU A 140 1.24 5.98 2.04
CA LEU A 140 1.76 4.73 2.60
C LEU A 140 1.77 3.64 1.53
N ASP A 141 2.96 3.21 1.11
CA ASP A 141 3.13 2.11 0.15
C ASP A 141 3.60 0.86 0.90
N GLU A 142 2.71 -0.11 1.07
CA GLU A 142 2.93 -1.39 1.75
C GLU A 142 3.61 -1.23 3.13
N PRO A 143 3.08 -0.41 4.05
CA PRO A 143 3.76 -0.09 5.29
C PRO A 143 3.88 -1.28 6.26
N THR A 144 3.12 -2.33 6.05
CA THR A 144 3.09 -3.54 6.89
C THR A 144 4.20 -4.55 6.57
N ASN A 145 4.89 -4.43 5.42
CA ASN A 145 5.86 -5.43 4.96
C ASN A 145 7.05 -5.69 5.89
N HIS A 146 7.39 -4.73 6.76
CA HIS A 146 8.53 -4.83 7.68
C HIS A 146 8.11 -4.81 9.15
N LEU A 147 6.81 -4.97 9.43
CA LEU A 147 6.25 -4.96 10.77
C LEU A 147 5.96 -6.38 11.24
N ASP A 148 6.16 -6.62 12.53
CA ASP A 148 5.63 -7.79 13.21
C ASP A 148 4.13 -7.60 13.51
N PHE A 149 3.50 -8.64 14.00
CA PHE A 149 2.05 -8.67 14.20
C PHE A 149 1.56 -7.58 15.18
N GLU A 150 2.29 -7.36 16.27
CA GLU A 150 1.93 -6.34 17.25
C GLU A 150 2.02 -4.92 16.66
N ALA A 151 3.07 -4.64 15.90
CA ALA A 151 3.25 -3.34 15.23
C ALA A 151 2.19 -3.11 14.14
N ILE A 152 1.73 -4.16 13.44
CA ILE A 152 0.63 -4.06 12.47
C ILE A 152 -0.66 -3.64 13.19
N ILE A 153 -1.03 -4.32 14.29
CA ILE A 153 -2.24 -3.99 15.06
C ILE A 153 -2.17 -2.54 15.55
N TRP A 154 -1.02 -2.14 16.08
CA TRP A 154 -0.83 -0.78 16.55
C TRP A 154 -0.97 0.25 15.43
N LEU A 155 -0.35 -0.02 14.25
CA LEU A 155 -0.44 0.86 13.08
C LEU A 155 -1.88 1.00 12.59
N GLU A 156 -2.62 -0.09 12.53
CA GLU A 156 -4.04 -0.08 12.16
C GLU A 156 -4.86 0.80 13.10
N ASP A 157 -4.69 0.63 14.41
CA ASP A 157 -5.38 1.42 15.41
C ASP A 157 -4.99 2.91 15.36
N TYR A 158 -3.73 3.21 15.00
CA TYR A 158 -3.26 4.57 14.76
C TYR A 158 -3.92 5.18 13.53
N LEU A 159 -3.95 4.44 12.40
CA LEU A 159 -4.55 4.90 11.14
C LEU A 159 -6.06 5.12 11.24
N VAL A 160 -6.78 4.30 11.99
CA VAL A 160 -8.22 4.51 12.27
C VAL A 160 -8.47 5.83 12.97
N LYS A 161 -7.56 6.27 13.84
CA LYS A 161 -7.65 7.53 14.62
C LYS A 161 -6.97 8.71 13.92
N TYR A 162 -6.33 8.48 12.77
CA TYR A 162 -5.57 9.51 12.07
C TYR A 162 -6.48 10.69 11.67
N PRO A 163 -6.17 11.94 12.09
CA PRO A 163 -7.12 13.06 11.98
C PRO A 163 -7.20 13.64 10.56
N LYS A 164 -6.25 13.31 9.70
CA LYS A 164 -6.13 13.88 8.35
C LYS A 164 -6.33 12.82 7.26
N THR A 165 -5.98 13.12 6.02
CA THR A 165 -6.16 12.20 4.89
C THR A 165 -4.92 11.34 4.67
N TYR A 166 -5.13 10.07 4.36
CA TYR A 166 -4.05 9.20 3.89
C TYR A 166 -4.49 8.35 2.69
N ILE A 167 -3.52 7.95 1.88
CA ILE A 167 -3.70 6.94 0.83
C ILE A 167 -2.81 5.76 1.19
N LEU A 168 -3.43 4.60 1.35
CA LEU A 168 -2.78 3.35 1.73
C LEU A 168 -2.79 2.38 0.55
N ILE A 169 -1.62 1.96 0.09
CA ILE A 169 -1.46 0.78 -0.76
C ILE A 169 -1.18 -0.39 0.18
N SER A 170 -1.98 -1.43 0.12
CA SER A 170 -1.76 -2.68 0.84
C SER A 170 -2.32 -3.86 0.07
N HIS A 171 -1.67 -5.01 0.20
CA HIS A 171 -2.17 -6.30 -0.27
C HIS A 171 -2.96 -7.04 0.81
N ASP A 172 -2.94 -6.53 2.03
CA ASP A 172 -3.69 -7.08 3.17
C ASP A 172 -5.12 -6.55 3.18
N ARG A 173 -6.08 -7.48 3.01
CA ARG A 173 -7.51 -7.18 3.00
C ARG A 173 -8.02 -6.73 4.36
N ASP A 174 -7.53 -7.34 5.42
CA ASP A 174 -7.98 -7.05 6.79
C ASP A 174 -7.57 -5.64 7.19
N THR A 175 -6.33 -5.26 6.92
CA THR A 175 -5.84 -3.90 7.10
C THR A 175 -6.68 -2.89 6.31
N LEU A 176 -6.98 -3.16 5.03
CA LEU A 176 -7.82 -2.27 4.22
C LEU A 176 -9.26 -2.19 4.76
N ASN A 177 -9.85 -3.31 5.18
CA ASN A 177 -11.21 -3.31 5.74
C ASN A 177 -11.31 -2.50 7.03
N LYS A 178 -10.30 -2.58 7.87
CA LYS A 178 -10.26 -1.93 9.19
C LYS A 178 -9.98 -0.43 9.08
N THR A 179 -9.08 -0.03 8.17
CA THR A 179 -8.50 1.31 8.20
C THR A 179 -9.08 2.28 7.19
N VAL A 180 -9.61 1.82 6.03
CA VAL A 180 -10.03 2.75 4.98
C VAL A 180 -11.55 2.83 4.81
N ASN A 181 -12.03 3.98 4.37
CA ASN A 181 -13.45 4.26 4.09
C ASN A 181 -13.73 4.53 2.61
N HIS A 182 -12.72 4.54 1.77
CA HIS A 182 -12.82 4.64 0.31
C HIS A 182 -11.75 3.76 -0.34
N ILE A 183 -12.10 3.18 -1.50
CA ILE A 183 -11.17 2.42 -2.33
C ILE A 183 -11.02 3.11 -3.69
N ILE A 184 -9.79 3.40 -4.07
CA ILE A 184 -9.42 3.80 -5.42
C ILE A 184 -8.90 2.56 -6.13
N HIS A 185 -9.62 2.11 -7.14
CA HIS A 185 -9.23 0.95 -7.95
C HIS A 185 -8.56 1.42 -9.24
N LEU A 186 -7.31 1.03 -9.41
CA LEU A 186 -6.54 1.25 -10.64
C LEU A 186 -6.62 -0.01 -11.51
N ASP A 187 -7.43 0.07 -12.57
CA ASP A 187 -7.63 -1.01 -13.53
C ASP A 187 -7.64 -0.45 -14.95
N GLN A 188 -6.96 -1.13 -15.89
CA GLN A 188 -6.89 -0.74 -17.31
C GLN A 188 -6.54 0.76 -17.49
N LEU A 189 -5.56 1.26 -16.75
CA LEU A 189 -5.09 2.65 -16.78
C LEU A 189 -6.18 3.68 -16.35
N LYS A 190 -7.22 3.23 -15.66
CA LYS A 190 -8.28 4.09 -15.14
C LYS A 190 -8.37 3.98 -13.63
N LEU A 191 -8.56 5.12 -12.99
CA LEU A 191 -8.86 5.20 -11.57
C LEU A 191 -10.38 5.28 -11.38
N THR A 192 -10.91 4.39 -10.56
CA THR A 192 -12.32 4.40 -10.18
C THR A 192 -12.42 4.46 -8.66
N LEU A 193 -13.13 5.47 -8.15
CA LEU A 193 -13.36 5.63 -6.72
C LEU A 193 -14.63 4.85 -6.30
N TYR A 194 -14.49 4.06 -5.25
CA TYR A 194 -15.57 3.36 -4.57
C TYR A 194 -15.67 3.87 -3.13
N LYS A 195 -16.88 4.10 -2.66
CA LYS A 195 -17.14 4.43 -1.26
C LYS A 195 -17.29 3.14 -0.46
N GLY A 196 -16.65 3.10 0.70
CA GLY A 196 -16.67 1.96 1.59
C GLY A 196 -15.30 1.31 1.77
N ASN A 197 -15.27 0.22 2.53
CA ASN A 197 -14.08 -0.59 2.78
C ASN A 197 -13.82 -1.59 1.62
N TYR A 198 -12.84 -2.48 1.80
CA TYR A 198 -12.46 -3.43 0.77
C TYR A 198 -13.59 -4.41 0.40
N ASP A 199 -14.32 -4.95 1.37
CA ASP A 199 -15.40 -5.92 1.11
C ASP A 199 -16.55 -5.27 0.31
N GLN A 200 -16.94 -4.05 0.67
CA GLN A 200 -17.94 -3.28 -0.07
C GLN A 200 -17.51 -2.96 -1.51
N PHE A 201 -16.22 -2.68 -1.69
CA PHE A 201 -15.65 -2.54 -3.02
C PHE A 201 -15.75 -3.86 -3.81
N GLU A 202 -15.36 -4.99 -3.21
CA GLU A 202 -15.35 -6.31 -3.87
C GLU A 202 -16.76 -6.68 -4.36
N GLU A 203 -17.78 -6.46 -3.51
CA GLU A 203 -19.19 -6.67 -3.89
C GLU A 203 -19.62 -5.77 -5.05
N ALA A 204 -19.36 -4.46 -4.96
CA ALA A 204 -19.73 -3.50 -5.99
C ALA A 204 -18.99 -3.78 -7.32
N HIS A 205 -17.73 -4.16 -7.26
CA HIS A 205 -16.93 -4.53 -8.42
C HIS A 205 -17.43 -5.83 -9.05
N ALA A 206 -17.76 -6.85 -8.25
CA ALA A 206 -18.33 -8.10 -8.73
C ALA A 206 -19.68 -7.88 -9.45
N GLN A 207 -20.57 -7.07 -8.86
CA GLN A 207 -21.85 -6.72 -9.49
C GLN A 207 -21.64 -5.99 -10.82
N LYS A 208 -20.71 -5.04 -10.89
CA LYS A 208 -20.39 -4.31 -12.12
C LYS A 208 -19.84 -5.26 -13.20
N ARG A 209 -18.99 -6.21 -12.83
CA ARG A 209 -18.46 -7.24 -13.75
C ARG A 209 -19.55 -8.15 -14.27
N MET A 210 -20.44 -8.63 -13.39
CA MET A 210 -21.60 -9.47 -13.80
C MET A 210 -22.50 -8.73 -14.77
N GLY A 211 -22.83 -7.46 -14.48
CA GLY A 211 -23.64 -6.62 -15.38
C GLY A 211 -22.98 -6.42 -16.75
N HIS A 212 -21.66 -6.16 -16.77
CA HIS A 212 -20.91 -6.01 -18.02
C HIS A 212 -20.86 -7.31 -18.82
N GLN A 213 -20.65 -8.45 -18.17
CA GLN A 213 -20.65 -9.77 -18.81
C GLN A 213 -22.04 -10.09 -19.41
N ALA A 214 -23.13 -9.86 -18.68
CA ALA A 214 -24.47 -10.08 -19.18
C ALA A 214 -24.79 -9.19 -20.39
N LEU A 215 -24.35 -7.93 -20.39
CA LEU A 215 -24.48 -7.02 -21.55
C LEU A 215 -23.70 -7.52 -22.75
N PHE A 216 -22.44 -7.93 -22.52
CA PHE A 216 -21.60 -8.51 -23.58
C PHE A 216 -22.25 -9.73 -24.21
N GLU A 217 -22.71 -10.69 -23.41
CA GLU A 217 -23.38 -11.91 -23.90
C GLU A 217 -24.67 -11.58 -24.67
N LYS A 218 -25.47 -10.65 -24.18
CA LYS A 218 -26.67 -10.17 -24.85
C LYS A 218 -26.36 -9.53 -26.21
N GLN A 219 -25.30 -8.71 -26.28
CA GLN A 219 -24.85 -8.10 -27.53
C GLN A 219 -24.32 -9.15 -28.51
N GLN A 220 -23.52 -10.11 -28.04
CA GLN A 220 -23.00 -11.19 -28.87
C GLN A 220 -24.14 -12.08 -29.45
N ALA A 221 -25.12 -12.42 -28.62
CA ALA A 221 -26.30 -13.15 -29.06
C ALA A 221 -27.11 -12.37 -30.11
N HIS A 222 -27.28 -11.03 -29.92
CA HIS A 222 -27.95 -10.17 -30.87
C HIS A 222 -27.16 -10.08 -32.19
N LYS A 223 -25.85 -9.87 -32.13
CA LYS A 223 -24.95 -9.88 -33.31
C LYS A 223 -25.06 -11.19 -34.09
N LYS A 224 -24.99 -12.33 -33.39
CA LYS A 224 -25.12 -13.64 -34.01
C LYS A 224 -26.46 -13.81 -34.74
N LYS A 225 -27.57 -13.43 -34.09
CA LYS A 225 -28.92 -13.50 -34.75
C LYS A 225 -29.01 -12.60 -35.99
N MET A 226 -28.43 -11.39 -35.96
CA MET A 226 -28.39 -10.52 -37.13
C MET A 226 -27.55 -11.09 -38.28
N MET A 227 -26.34 -11.62 -37.92
CA MET A 227 -25.46 -12.26 -38.92
C MET A 227 -26.09 -13.51 -39.54
N ASP A 228 -26.73 -14.37 -38.74
CA ASP A 228 -27.41 -15.56 -39.23
C ASP A 228 -28.55 -15.19 -40.22
N PHE A 229 -29.27 -14.09 -39.94
CA PHE A 229 -30.27 -13.58 -40.86
C PHE A 229 -29.66 -13.06 -42.17
N VAL A 230 -28.58 -12.28 -42.09
CA VAL A 230 -27.85 -11.77 -43.28
C VAL A 230 -27.33 -12.93 -44.13
N ASN A 231 -26.69 -13.93 -43.49
CA ASN A 231 -26.13 -15.08 -44.17
C ASN A 231 -27.24 -15.94 -44.87
N ARG A 232 -28.38 -16.13 -44.19
CA ARG A 232 -29.51 -16.94 -44.73
C ARG A 232 -30.29 -16.23 -45.84
N PHE A 233 -30.41 -14.91 -45.82
CA PHE A 233 -31.31 -14.17 -46.68
C PHE A 233 -30.65 -13.10 -47.53
N GLY A 234 -29.33 -12.88 -47.40
CA GLY A 234 -28.58 -11.83 -48.13
C GLY A 234 -28.63 -11.97 -49.65
N ALA A 235 -28.71 -13.19 -50.15
CA ALA A 235 -28.80 -13.45 -51.59
C ALA A 235 -30.22 -13.39 -52.19
N LYS A 236 -31.27 -13.26 -51.35
CA LYS A 236 -32.66 -13.19 -51.84
C LYS A 236 -33.06 -11.76 -52.14
N ALA A 237 -33.40 -11.45 -53.40
CA ALA A 237 -33.75 -10.11 -53.86
C ALA A 237 -34.89 -9.45 -53.05
N SER A 238 -35.90 -10.21 -52.61
CA SER A 238 -37.02 -9.72 -51.79
C SER A 238 -36.61 -9.29 -50.36
N LYS A 239 -35.45 -9.72 -49.85
CA LYS A 239 -34.95 -9.40 -48.51
C LYS A 239 -33.61 -8.65 -48.49
N ALA A 240 -33.05 -8.31 -49.65
CA ALA A 240 -31.77 -7.63 -49.77
C ALA A 240 -31.75 -6.29 -49.02
N LYS A 241 -32.81 -5.47 -49.13
CA LYS A 241 -32.92 -4.20 -48.42
C LYS A 241 -32.93 -4.37 -46.89
N GLN A 242 -33.55 -5.44 -46.40
CA GLN A 242 -33.64 -5.77 -44.98
C GLN A 242 -32.33 -6.28 -44.45
N SER A 243 -31.59 -7.08 -45.23
CA SER A 243 -30.23 -7.55 -44.90
C SER A 243 -29.22 -6.40 -44.86
N GLN A 244 -29.27 -5.47 -45.83
CA GLN A 244 -28.44 -4.26 -45.83
C GLN A 244 -28.72 -3.35 -44.62
N SER A 245 -30.00 -3.17 -44.25
CA SER A 245 -30.35 -2.40 -43.08
C SER A 245 -29.79 -2.99 -41.78
N ARG A 246 -29.79 -4.34 -41.66
CA ARG A 246 -29.23 -5.03 -40.50
C ARG A 246 -27.69 -4.97 -40.47
N LEU A 247 -27.05 -5.05 -41.64
CA LEU A 247 -25.60 -4.85 -41.74
C LEU A 247 -25.19 -3.45 -41.25
N LYS A 248 -25.88 -2.40 -41.73
CA LYS A 248 -25.65 -1.02 -41.29
C LYS A 248 -25.93 -0.83 -39.78
N ALA A 249 -26.91 -1.56 -39.22
CA ALA A 249 -27.18 -1.54 -37.79
C ALA A 249 -26.05 -2.21 -36.99
N LEU A 250 -25.48 -3.30 -37.51
CA LEU A 250 -24.32 -3.98 -36.92
C LEU A 250 -23.04 -3.08 -36.93
N GLU A 251 -22.81 -2.36 -38.04
CA GLU A 251 -21.64 -1.44 -38.16
C GLU A 251 -21.75 -0.23 -37.21
N ARG A 252 -22.96 0.18 -36.84
CA ARG A 252 -23.21 1.30 -35.92
C ARG A 252 -23.36 0.86 -34.46
N MET A 253 -23.24 -0.43 -34.19
CA MET A 253 -23.42 -0.97 -32.86
C MET A 253 -22.12 -0.79 -32.06
N ASP A 254 -22.12 0.07 -31.05
CA ASP A 254 -21.03 0.17 -30.10
C ASP A 254 -20.95 -1.16 -29.33
N MET A 255 -19.94 -1.95 -29.64
CA MET A 255 -19.71 -3.24 -29.01
C MET A 255 -19.05 -3.03 -27.66
N VAL A 256 -19.62 -3.66 -26.65
CA VAL A 256 -18.97 -3.79 -25.35
C VAL A 256 -17.80 -4.77 -25.52
N ASP A 257 -16.61 -4.37 -25.13
CA ASP A 257 -15.42 -5.23 -25.17
C ASP A 257 -15.58 -6.40 -24.19
N ALA A 258 -15.02 -7.56 -24.56
CA ALA A 258 -14.94 -8.66 -23.63
C ALA A 258 -14.14 -8.24 -22.38
N LEU A 259 -14.64 -8.60 -21.20
CA LEU A 259 -13.81 -8.48 -20.01
C LEU A 259 -12.53 -9.29 -20.21
N ILE A 260 -11.38 -8.64 -20.08
CA ILE A 260 -10.11 -9.35 -20.05
C ILE A 260 -10.11 -10.16 -18.75
N THR A 261 -10.43 -11.45 -18.88
CA THR A 261 -10.35 -12.36 -17.74
C THR A 261 -8.88 -12.55 -17.44
N GLU A 262 -8.47 -12.25 -16.22
CA GLU A 262 -7.13 -12.58 -15.76
C GLU A 262 -6.88 -14.07 -16.02
N ARG A 263 -5.82 -14.37 -16.76
CA ARG A 263 -5.41 -15.76 -16.95
C ARG A 263 -4.88 -16.24 -15.60
N SER A 264 -5.68 -17.04 -14.90
CA SER A 264 -5.17 -17.79 -13.76
C SER A 264 -4.10 -18.75 -14.29
N THR A 265 -2.85 -18.52 -13.92
CA THR A 265 -1.78 -19.46 -14.22
C THR A 265 -1.97 -20.66 -13.33
N THR A 266 -2.46 -21.76 -13.90
CA THR A 266 -2.50 -23.04 -13.20
C THR A 266 -1.13 -23.67 -13.33
N PHE A 267 -0.44 -23.87 -12.22
CA PHE A 267 0.77 -24.66 -12.17
C PHE A 267 0.52 -25.90 -11.32
N LYS A 268 1.11 -27.02 -11.73
CA LYS A 268 1.12 -28.26 -10.95
C LYS A 268 2.53 -28.49 -10.48
N PHE A 269 2.69 -28.69 -9.18
CA PHE A 269 3.94 -29.23 -8.68
C PHE A 269 4.05 -30.69 -9.08
N PRO A 270 5.23 -31.16 -9.52
CA PRO A 270 5.44 -32.61 -9.70
C PRO A 270 5.22 -33.29 -8.35
N GLU A 271 4.67 -34.49 -8.37
CA GLU A 271 4.57 -35.32 -7.18
C GLU A 271 5.99 -35.61 -6.68
N PRO A 272 6.32 -35.33 -5.41
CA PRO A 272 7.63 -35.62 -4.87
C PRO A 272 7.86 -37.13 -4.80
N GLU A 273 9.09 -37.57 -5.04
CA GLU A 273 9.48 -38.95 -4.76
C GLU A 273 9.38 -39.21 -3.24
N ASP A 274 9.10 -40.44 -2.84
CA ASP A 274 9.03 -40.85 -1.44
C ASP A 274 10.39 -40.60 -0.77
N ILE A 275 10.42 -39.65 0.17
CA ILE A 275 11.61 -39.33 0.94
C ILE A 275 11.51 -40.00 2.29
N PRO A 276 12.61 -40.55 2.84
CA PRO A 276 12.60 -41.15 4.20
C PRO A 276 12.15 -40.10 5.25
N SER A 277 11.34 -40.56 6.19
CA SER A 277 10.90 -39.71 7.33
C SER A 277 11.68 -40.10 8.60
N PRO A 278 12.20 -39.14 9.38
CA PRO A 278 12.10 -37.69 9.21
C PRO A 278 13.05 -37.13 8.13
N ILE A 279 12.62 -36.03 7.44
CA ILE A 279 13.45 -35.35 6.44
C ILE A 279 14.60 -34.57 7.12
N ILE A 280 14.28 -33.93 8.24
CA ILE A 280 15.24 -33.14 9.03
C ILE A 280 15.05 -33.52 10.48
N THR A 281 16.19 -33.77 11.16
CA THR A 281 16.25 -33.89 12.62
C THR A 281 17.31 -32.97 13.15
N ILE A 282 16.93 -32.10 14.06
CA ILE A 282 17.82 -31.22 14.82
C ILE A 282 17.74 -31.68 16.27
N ASP A 283 18.87 -32.02 16.88
CA ASP A 283 18.96 -32.48 18.26
C ASP A 283 19.97 -31.62 19.03
N LYS A 284 19.53 -30.96 20.06
CA LYS A 284 20.33 -30.12 20.99
C LYS A 284 21.24 -29.13 20.26
N ALA A 285 20.72 -28.47 19.23
CA ALA A 285 21.52 -27.50 18.46
C ALA A 285 21.40 -26.09 19.04
N ASP A 286 22.56 -25.43 19.15
CA ASP A 286 22.65 -24.02 19.44
C ASP A 286 23.05 -23.27 18.15
N VAL A 287 22.35 -22.19 17.82
CA VAL A 287 22.55 -21.41 16.59
C VAL A 287 22.66 -19.93 16.91
N GLY A 288 23.69 -19.26 16.38
CA GLY A 288 23.94 -17.85 16.55
C GLY A 288 24.84 -17.30 15.44
N TYR A 289 24.98 -15.97 15.39
CA TYR A 289 25.82 -15.26 14.42
C TYR A 289 27.28 -15.14 14.89
N GLU A 290 27.53 -15.22 16.21
CA GLU A 290 28.83 -15.14 16.83
C GLU A 290 29.11 -16.43 17.62
N THR A 291 30.38 -16.85 17.65
CA THR A 291 30.82 -17.96 18.49
C THR A 291 30.59 -17.56 19.96
N ASP A 292 30.03 -18.43 20.77
CA ASP A 292 29.69 -18.24 22.18
C ASP A 292 28.53 -17.27 22.51
N LYS A 293 27.76 -16.83 21.48
CA LYS A 293 26.52 -16.07 21.67
C LYS A 293 25.39 -16.68 20.85
N PRO A 294 24.81 -17.80 21.29
CA PRO A 294 23.68 -18.39 20.56
C PRO A 294 22.46 -17.48 20.65
N VAL A 295 21.74 -17.37 19.54
CA VAL A 295 20.43 -16.71 19.47
C VAL A 295 19.31 -17.70 19.78
N LEU A 296 19.53 -18.97 19.42
CA LEU A 296 18.63 -20.07 19.72
C LEU A 296 19.45 -21.18 20.40
N GLU A 297 18.97 -21.67 21.52
CA GLU A 297 19.63 -22.69 22.33
C GLU A 297 18.80 -23.96 22.42
N ASN A 298 19.47 -25.10 22.46
CA ASN A 298 18.86 -26.42 22.70
C ASN A 298 17.68 -26.74 21.78
N ILE A 299 17.83 -26.44 20.49
CA ILE A 299 16.78 -26.72 19.48
C ILE A 299 16.64 -28.21 19.30
N ASN A 300 15.41 -28.71 19.46
CA ASN A 300 15.04 -30.10 19.23
C ASN A 300 13.82 -30.13 18.31
N ILE A 301 14.03 -30.43 17.02
CA ILE A 301 12.95 -30.43 16.01
C ILE A 301 13.11 -31.65 15.10
N GLY A 302 12.01 -32.36 14.87
CA GLY A 302 11.89 -33.39 13.85
C GLY A 302 10.86 -32.96 12.79
N ILE A 303 11.25 -32.92 11.52
CA ILE A 303 10.38 -32.57 10.40
C ILE A 303 10.17 -33.80 9.52
N SER A 304 8.93 -34.25 9.43
CA SER A 304 8.52 -35.37 8.58
C SER A 304 8.04 -34.91 7.20
N SER A 305 7.93 -35.82 6.24
CA SER A 305 7.52 -35.52 4.87
C SER A 305 6.11 -34.94 4.73
N ASP A 306 5.25 -35.16 5.73
CA ASP A 306 3.87 -34.65 5.80
C ASP A 306 3.72 -33.42 6.69
N SER A 307 4.81 -32.94 7.30
CA SER A 307 4.79 -31.81 8.22
C SER A 307 4.48 -30.49 7.49
N ARG A 308 3.59 -29.69 8.07
CA ARG A 308 3.28 -28.32 7.63
C ARG A 308 3.51 -27.41 8.83
N ILE A 309 4.59 -26.63 8.79
CA ILE A 309 5.08 -25.87 9.95
C ILE A 309 4.97 -24.39 9.64
N ALA A 310 4.35 -23.63 10.56
CA ALA A 310 4.40 -22.18 10.58
C ALA A 310 5.40 -21.73 11.63
N LEU A 311 6.24 -20.77 11.28
CA LEU A 311 7.10 -20.03 12.22
C LEU A 311 6.42 -18.70 12.53
N LEU A 312 6.17 -18.44 13.80
CA LEU A 312 5.54 -17.20 14.29
C LEU A 312 6.54 -16.38 15.07
#